data_77f3cab19c1b3370510517c43f97fa1a
#
_entry.id   77f3cab19c1b3370510517c43f97fa1a
#
_cell.length_a   1.000
_cell.length_b   1.000
_cell.length_c   1.000
_cell.angle_alpha   90.00
_cell.angle_beta   90.00
_cell.angle_gamma   90.00
#
_symmetry.space_group_name_H-M   'P 1'
#
loop_
_entity.id
_entity.type
_entity.pdbx_description
1 polymer ?
#
loop_
_entity_poly.entity_id
_entity_poly.type
_entity_poly.pdbx_seq_one_letter_code
_entity_poly.pdbx_strand_id
1 'polypeptide(L)'
;MDQKIIKYINYADEVWHAGDIGTTAVADGISALKILRGVYGNIDGHELRSQFPENQIFSCEGVKVLMTHIGGYPGRYNTRVRNLILEEKPQLYICGHSHILKVIQDQKNNLLHMNPGACGVQGFHKLRTLLRFTLNQGKIENLEAIELGIRGKIIANDQ
;
A
#
# COMPACT_ATOMS: atom_id res chain seq x y z
N MET A 1 6.43 -13.26 7.78
CA MET A 1 6.97 -11.88 7.60
C MET A 1 8.40 -11.85 8.14
N ASP A 2 9.31 -11.07 7.54
CA ASP A 2 10.65 -10.92 8.10
C ASP A 2 10.70 -9.84 9.20
N GLN A 3 11.77 -9.86 9.97
CA GLN A 3 11.94 -8.99 11.15
C GLN A 3 11.98 -7.50 10.81
N LYS A 4 12.48 -7.14 9.60
CA LYS A 4 12.50 -5.73 9.18
C LYS A 4 11.08 -5.20 8.96
N ILE A 5 10.22 -5.98 8.31
CA ILE A 5 8.80 -5.59 8.13
C ILE A 5 8.12 -5.47 9.48
N ILE A 6 8.28 -6.46 10.37
CA ILE A 6 7.69 -6.46 11.72
C ILE A 6 8.12 -5.22 12.50
N LYS A 7 9.39 -4.82 12.41
CA LYS A 7 9.88 -3.59 13.05
C LYS A 7 9.07 -2.37 12.61
N TYR A 8 8.86 -2.17 11.31
CA TYR A 8 8.11 -1.02 10.81
C TYR A 8 6.62 -1.10 11.14
N ILE A 9 6.02 -2.29 11.11
CA ILE A 9 4.64 -2.51 11.56
C ILE A 9 4.47 -2.07 13.02
N ASN A 10 5.40 -2.43 13.89
CA ASN A 10 5.31 -2.08 15.32
C ASN A 10 5.35 -0.56 15.58
N TYR A 11 6.01 0.22 14.72
CA TYR A 11 6.05 1.68 14.82
C TYR A 11 4.86 2.38 14.16
N ALA A 12 3.99 1.68 13.46
CA ALA A 12 2.80 2.24 12.83
C ALA A 12 1.57 2.05 13.73
N ASP A 13 0.55 2.87 13.54
CA ASP A 13 -0.78 2.69 14.14
C ASP A 13 -1.64 1.76 13.31
N GLU A 14 -1.54 1.88 11.99
CA GLU A 14 -2.23 1.05 11.00
C GLU A 14 -1.27 0.57 9.91
N VAL A 15 -1.58 -0.55 9.30
CA VAL A 15 -0.92 -1.08 8.10
C VAL A 15 -1.90 -1.04 6.93
N TRP A 16 -1.48 -0.46 5.82
CA TRP A 16 -2.27 -0.42 4.60
C TRP A 16 -1.63 -1.25 3.51
N HIS A 17 -2.35 -2.26 3.01
CA HIS A 17 -1.84 -3.22 2.04
C HIS A 17 -2.51 -3.04 0.68
N ALA A 18 -1.73 -2.64 -0.32
CA ALA A 18 -2.21 -2.33 -1.67
C ALA A 18 -2.39 -3.58 -2.58
N GLY A 19 -2.73 -4.74 -2.01
CA GLY A 19 -3.02 -5.99 -2.73
C GLY A 19 -1.81 -6.90 -2.96
N ASP A 20 -2.06 -8.08 -3.53
CA ASP A 20 -1.09 -9.17 -3.64
C ASP A 20 -0.54 -9.58 -2.26
N ILE A 21 -1.47 -9.82 -1.33
CA ILE A 21 -1.18 -10.22 0.05
C ILE A 21 -0.52 -11.61 0.07
N GLY A 22 -0.97 -12.47 -0.82
CA GLY A 22 -0.43 -13.80 -1.08
C GLY A 22 -1.10 -14.91 -0.26
N THR A 23 -1.16 -14.80 1.06
CA THR A 23 -1.81 -15.82 1.91
C THR A 23 -2.56 -15.19 3.07
N THR A 24 -3.60 -15.88 3.57
CA THR A 24 -4.33 -15.47 4.78
C THR A 24 -3.41 -15.37 5.98
N ALA A 25 -2.41 -16.26 6.10
CA ALA A 25 -1.44 -16.22 7.20
C ALA A 25 -0.64 -14.90 7.24
N VAL A 26 -0.39 -14.24 6.10
CA VAL A 26 0.23 -12.91 6.05
C VAL A 26 -0.72 -11.86 6.59
N ALA A 27 -1.98 -11.87 6.13
CA ALA A 27 -3.02 -10.95 6.61
C ALA A 27 -3.25 -11.10 8.12
N ASP A 28 -3.41 -12.33 8.59
CA ASP A 28 -3.60 -12.65 10.01
C ASP A 28 -2.40 -12.20 10.85
N GLY A 29 -1.19 -12.45 10.36
CA GLY A 29 0.03 -12.03 11.06
C GLY A 29 0.19 -10.52 11.17
N ILE A 30 -0.27 -9.74 10.19
CA ILE A 30 -0.32 -8.27 10.27
C ILE A 30 -1.43 -7.83 11.23
N SER A 31 -2.63 -8.40 11.08
CA SER A 31 -3.81 -8.06 11.88
C SER A 31 -3.63 -8.37 13.37
N ALA A 32 -2.80 -9.37 13.70
CA ALA A 32 -2.43 -9.68 15.07
C ALA A 32 -1.55 -8.59 15.73
N LEU A 33 -0.87 -7.78 14.92
CA LEU A 33 0.02 -6.72 15.40
C LEU A 33 -0.65 -5.34 15.36
N LYS A 34 -1.37 -5.03 14.27
CA LYS A 34 -1.93 -3.70 14.00
C LYS A 34 -3.21 -3.80 13.18
N ILE A 35 -4.00 -2.73 13.17
CA ILE A 35 -5.14 -2.59 12.27
C ILE A 35 -4.65 -2.72 10.84
N LEU A 36 -5.21 -3.67 10.10
CA LEU A 36 -4.92 -3.88 8.69
C LEU A 36 -6.07 -3.35 7.83
N ARG A 37 -5.79 -2.38 6.97
CA ARG A 37 -6.64 -2.02 5.84
C ARG A 37 -6.01 -2.60 4.58
N GLY A 38 -6.78 -3.27 3.76
CA GLY A 38 -6.23 -3.90 2.57
C GLY A 38 -7.23 -3.95 1.42
N VAL A 39 -6.70 -4.15 0.23
CA VAL A 39 -7.43 -4.54 -0.97
C VAL A 39 -6.84 -5.84 -1.47
N TYR A 40 -7.62 -6.64 -2.18
CA TYR A 40 -7.04 -7.82 -2.84
C TYR A 40 -6.29 -7.43 -4.12
N GLY A 41 -5.29 -8.24 -4.47
CA GLY A 41 -4.57 -8.14 -5.73
C GLY A 41 -4.92 -9.26 -6.72
N ASN A 42 -4.26 -9.28 -7.85
CA ASN A 42 -4.56 -10.25 -8.91
C ASN A 42 -4.08 -11.66 -8.59
N ILE A 43 -3.08 -11.83 -7.74
CA ILE A 43 -2.61 -13.17 -7.30
C ILE A 43 -3.39 -13.71 -6.09
N ASP A 44 -4.18 -12.86 -5.40
CA ASP A 44 -4.91 -13.25 -4.21
C ASP A 44 -6.07 -14.19 -4.54
N GLY A 45 -6.13 -15.30 -3.83
CA GLY A 45 -7.15 -16.32 -3.99
C GLY A 45 -8.50 -15.96 -3.38
N HIS A 46 -9.48 -16.85 -3.51
CA HIS A 46 -10.86 -16.64 -3.07
C HIS A 46 -10.97 -16.21 -1.59
N GLU A 47 -10.19 -16.81 -0.70
CA GLU A 47 -10.23 -16.49 0.74
C GLU A 47 -9.86 -15.04 1.03
N LEU A 48 -8.78 -14.52 0.42
CA LEU A 48 -8.37 -13.13 0.57
C LEU A 48 -9.36 -12.17 -0.11
N ARG A 49 -9.90 -12.54 -1.28
CA ARG A 49 -10.91 -11.74 -1.97
C ARG A 49 -12.25 -11.67 -1.22
N SER A 50 -12.55 -12.63 -0.36
CA SER A 50 -13.72 -12.57 0.52
C SER A 50 -13.51 -11.69 1.75
N GLN A 51 -12.25 -11.49 2.16
CA GLN A 51 -11.88 -10.66 3.32
C GLN A 51 -11.61 -9.20 2.95
N PHE A 52 -11.05 -8.97 1.78
CA PHE A 52 -10.62 -7.64 1.33
C PHE A 52 -11.37 -7.23 0.06
N PRO A 53 -11.81 -5.95 -0.05
CA PRO A 53 -12.49 -5.45 -1.24
C PRO A 53 -11.51 -5.20 -2.40
N GLU A 54 -12.02 -5.00 -3.60
CA GLU A 54 -11.25 -4.52 -4.76
C GLU A 54 -10.74 -3.09 -4.57
N ASN A 55 -11.60 -2.24 -4.01
CA ASN A 55 -11.29 -0.85 -3.71
C ASN A 55 -11.67 -0.57 -2.26
N GLN A 56 -10.87 0.20 -1.57
CA GLN A 56 -11.18 0.68 -0.25
C GLN A 56 -11.18 2.21 -0.23
N ILE A 57 -12.30 2.79 0.21
CA ILE A 57 -12.48 4.23 0.32
C ILE A 57 -12.79 4.51 1.79
N PHE A 58 -11.98 5.35 2.42
CA PHE A 58 -12.12 5.67 3.83
C PHE A 58 -11.51 7.03 4.14
N SER A 59 -11.83 7.57 5.31
CA SER A 59 -11.18 8.75 5.86
C SER A 59 -10.36 8.37 7.08
N CYS A 60 -9.16 8.92 7.15
CA CYS A 60 -8.26 8.77 8.29
C CYS A 60 -7.64 10.13 8.60
N GLU A 61 -7.76 10.59 9.84
CA GLU A 61 -7.24 11.90 10.31
C GLU A 61 -7.62 13.08 9.38
N GLY A 62 -8.84 13.07 8.83
CA GLY A 62 -9.33 14.10 7.90
C GLY A 62 -8.84 13.99 6.46
N VAL A 63 -8.07 12.96 6.11
CA VAL A 63 -7.63 12.66 4.74
C VAL A 63 -8.54 11.59 4.14
N LYS A 64 -9.18 11.88 3.02
CA LYS A 64 -9.93 10.90 2.24
C LYS A 64 -8.98 10.08 1.37
N VAL A 65 -9.02 8.76 1.53
CA VAL A 65 -8.13 7.79 0.89
C VAL A 65 -8.92 6.92 -0.07
N LEU A 66 -8.39 6.72 -1.27
CA LEU A 66 -8.78 5.67 -2.20
C LEU A 66 -7.61 4.70 -2.34
N MET A 67 -7.83 3.43 -2.02
CA MET A 67 -6.86 2.37 -2.20
C MET A 67 -7.39 1.30 -3.15
N THR A 68 -6.57 0.84 -4.08
CA THR A 68 -6.86 -0.27 -5.00
C THR A 68 -5.56 -0.97 -5.39
N HIS A 69 -5.62 -2.19 -5.94
CA HIS A 69 -4.41 -2.86 -6.39
C HIS A 69 -3.95 -2.37 -7.75
N ILE A 70 -4.81 -2.49 -8.78
CA ILE A 70 -4.49 -2.12 -10.17
C ILE A 70 -5.22 -0.83 -10.52
N GLY A 71 -4.49 0.26 -10.78
CA GLY A 71 -5.17 1.51 -11.09
C GLY A 71 -4.39 2.51 -11.94
N GLY A 72 -3.10 2.32 -12.09
CA GLY A 72 -2.23 3.25 -12.81
C GLY A 72 -1.80 4.45 -11.94
N TYR A 73 -1.35 5.51 -12.58
CA TYR A 73 -0.75 6.67 -11.94
C TYR A 73 -1.17 7.98 -12.67
N PRO A 74 -0.85 9.16 -12.14
CA PRO A 74 -1.21 10.43 -12.76
C PRO A 74 -0.89 10.49 -14.26
N GLY A 75 -1.91 10.82 -15.05
CA GLY A 75 -1.85 10.82 -16.51
C GLY A 75 -2.09 9.46 -17.19
N ARG A 76 -2.08 8.35 -16.43
CA ARG A 76 -2.28 6.99 -16.95
C ARG A 76 -3.14 6.12 -16.03
N TYR A 77 -4.15 6.71 -15.41
CA TYR A 77 -5.17 5.94 -14.67
C TYR A 77 -5.97 5.06 -15.63
N ASN A 78 -6.30 3.84 -15.22
CA ASN A 78 -7.31 3.07 -15.93
C ASN A 78 -8.70 3.73 -15.78
N THR A 79 -9.65 3.37 -16.66
CA THR A 79 -10.97 4.01 -16.71
C THR A 79 -11.72 3.89 -15.39
N ARG A 80 -11.68 2.72 -14.74
CA ARG A 80 -12.34 2.47 -13.45
C ARG A 80 -11.85 3.44 -12.38
N VAL A 81 -10.53 3.51 -12.19
CA VAL A 81 -9.93 4.35 -11.15
C VAL A 81 -10.11 5.83 -11.46
N ARG A 82 -10.01 6.22 -12.73
CA ARG A 82 -10.28 7.61 -13.13
C ARG A 82 -11.70 8.05 -12.72
N ASN A 83 -12.70 7.19 -12.94
CA ASN A 83 -14.08 7.47 -12.54
C ASN A 83 -14.22 7.56 -11.01
N LEU A 84 -13.60 6.62 -10.27
CA LEU A 84 -13.58 6.67 -8.80
C LEU A 84 -12.92 7.95 -8.27
N ILE A 85 -11.82 8.39 -8.86
CA ILE A 85 -11.14 9.64 -8.46
C ILE A 85 -12.06 10.85 -8.68
N LEU A 86 -12.78 10.90 -9.80
CA LEU A 86 -13.71 12.00 -10.12
C LEU A 86 -14.91 12.02 -9.18
N GLU A 87 -15.46 10.87 -8.83
CA GLU A 87 -16.61 10.70 -7.95
C GLU A 87 -16.23 10.98 -6.49
N GLU A 88 -15.20 10.31 -6.00
CA GLU A 88 -14.83 10.30 -4.58
C GLU A 88 -13.95 11.48 -4.16
N LYS A 89 -13.22 12.07 -5.11
CA LYS A 89 -12.29 13.18 -4.88
C LYS A 89 -11.35 12.91 -3.70
N PRO A 90 -10.60 11.80 -3.70
CA PRO A 90 -9.68 11.49 -2.63
C PRO A 90 -8.53 12.48 -2.58
N GLN A 91 -7.97 12.73 -1.40
CA GLN A 91 -6.75 13.50 -1.21
C GLN A 91 -5.50 12.60 -1.35
N LEU A 92 -5.66 11.30 -1.07
CA LEU A 92 -4.62 10.30 -1.17
C LEU A 92 -5.12 9.12 -2.01
N TYR A 93 -4.39 8.79 -3.06
CA TYR A 93 -4.63 7.62 -3.89
C TYR A 93 -3.45 6.65 -3.78
N ILE A 94 -3.73 5.41 -3.36
CA ILE A 94 -2.73 4.36 -3.19
C ILE A 94 -3.03 3.20 -4.12
N CYS A 95 -2.01 2.74 -4.84
CA CYS A 95 -2.10 1.49 -5.61
C CYS A 95 -0.81 0.66 -5.51
N GLY A 96 -0.88 -0.59 -5.98
CA GLY A 96 0.24 -1.53 -6.01
C GLY A 96 0.57 -2.01 -7.42
N HIS A 97 0.66 -3.31 -7.59
CA HIS A 97 0.80 -4.09 -8.83
C HIS A 97 2.09 -3.89 -9.63
N SER A 98 2.50 -2.67 -9.92
CA SER A 98 3.69 -2.42 -10.73
C SER A 98 5.02 -2.74 -10.04
N HIS A 99 5.00 -2.92 -8.72
CA HIS A 99 6.19 -3.08 -7.86
C HIS A 99 7.19 -1.91 -7.95
N ILE A 100 6.76 -0.78 -8.50
CA ILE A 100 7.60 0.41 -8.65
C ILE A 100 7.20 1.43 -7.60
N LEU A 101 8.11 1.73 -6.66
CA LEU A 101 7.91 2.80 -5.70
C LEU A 101 7.74 4.12 -6.45
N LYS A 102 6.63 4.81 -6.18
CA LYS A 102 6.29 6.06 -6.85
C LYS A 102 5.45 6.95 -5.94
N VAL A 103 5.85 8.21 -5.83
CA VAL A 103 5.09 9.25 -5.13
C VAL A 103 4.98 10.44 -6.08
N ILE A 104 3.77 10.85 -6.44
CA ILE A 104 3.53 11.91 -7.42
C ILE A 104 2.36 12.76 -6.96
N GLN A 105 2.56 14.09 -6.91
CA GLN A 105 1.46 15.04 -6.76
C GLN A 105 0.69 15.14 -8.08
N ASP A 106 -0.57 14.72 -8.08
CA ASP A 106 -1.49 14.93 -9.19
C ASP A 106 -2.20 16.27 -9.03
N GLN A 107 -1.67 17.31 -9.67
CA GLN A 107 -2.23 18.64 -9.59
C GLN A 107 -3.63 18.73 -10.24
N LYS A 108 -3.88 17.94 -11.29
CA LYS A 108 -5.15 17.94 -12.02
C LYS A 108 -6.32 17.46 -11.14
N ASN A 109 -6.08 16.43 -10.34
CA ASN A 109 -7.10 15.84 -9.47
C ASN A 109 -6.94 16.28 -8.00
N ASN A 110 -5.96 17.13 -7.70
CA ASN A 110 -5.65 17.61 -6.35
C ASN A 110 -5.47 16.46 -5.34
N LEU A 111 -4.69 15.46 -5.69
CA LEU A 111 -4.40 14.30 -4.84
C LEU A 111 -2.91 13.94 -4.85
N LEU A 112 -2.47 13.29 -3.79
CA LEU A 112 -1.17 12.64 -3.75
C LEU A 112 -1.33 11.17 -4.15
N HIS A 113 -0.61 10.77 -5.20
CA HIS A 113 -0.51 9.36 -5.60
C HIS A 113 0.69 8.69 -4.91
N MET A 114 0.45 7.50 -4.36
CA MET A 114 1.49 6.66 -3.77
C MET A 114 1.41 5.24 -4.32
N ASN A 115 2.56 4.68 -4.68
CA ASN A 115 2.77 3.24 -4.84
C ASN A 115 3.97 2.87 -3.97
N PRO A 116 3.82 1.99 -2.98
CA PRO A 116 4.90 1.65 -2.05
C PRO A 116 6.00 0.77 -2.66
N GLY A 117 5.87 0.37 -3.92
CA GLY A 117 6.69 -0.68 -4.49
C GLY A 117 6.23 -2.06 -4.00
N ALA A 118 7.14 -2.94 -3.68
CA ALA A 118 6.84 -4.27 -3.15
C ALA A 118 7.74 -4.62 -1.98
N CYS A 119 7.16 -5.00 -0.86
CA CYS A 119 7.88 -5.39 0.35
C CYS A 119 8.17 -6.90 0.42
N GLY A 120 7.50 -7.71 -0.39
CA GLY A 120 7.65 -9.15 -0.45
C GLY A 120 8.96 -9.62 -1.09
N VAL A 121 9.20 -10.93 -1.07
CA VAL A 121 10.40 -11.55 -1.67
C VAL A 121 10.13 -12.10 -3.07
N GLN A 122 8.88 -12.13 -3.52
CA GLN A 122 8.46 -12.59 -4.85
C GLN A 122 8.11 -11.41 -5.75
N GLY A 123 8.26 -11.55 -7.06
CA GLY A 123 7.93 -10.54 -8.06
C GLY A 123 9.12 -10.11 -8.92
N PHE A 124 8.98 -9.01 -9.65
CA PHE A 124 9.95 -8.52 -10.63
C PHE A 124 10.86 -7.39 -10.12
N HIS A 125 10.56 -6.84 -8.94
CA HIS A 125 11.33 -5.75 -8.34
C HIS A 125 12.72 -6.21 -7.90
N LYS A 126 13.69 -5.30 -7.95
CA LYS A 126 15.06 -5.55 -7.47
C LYS A 126 15.21 -5.24 -5.98
N LEU A 127 14.61 -4.15 -5.54
CA LEU A 127 14.62 -3.68 -4.16
C LEU A 127 13.23 -3.87 -3.54
N ARG A 128 13.20 -4.33 -2.31
CA ARG A 128 12.00 -4.38 -1.49
C ARG A 128 11.82 -3.04 -0.81
N THR A 129 10.62 -2.49 -0.91
CA THR A 129 10.32 -1.16 -0.38
C THR A 129 8.98 -1.14 0.34
N LEU A 130 8.81 -0.15 1.20
CA LEU A 130 7.54 0.28 1.77
C LEU A 130 7.54 1.81 1.94
N LEU A 131 6.37 2.40 2.12
CA LEU A 131 6.20 3.79 2.50
C LEU A 131 5.74 3.88 3.95
N ARG A 132 6.24 4.87 4.68
CA ARG A 132 5.77 5.28 5.98
C ARG A 132 5.43 6.76 5.94
N PHE A 133 4.31 7.14 6.53
CA PHE A 133 3.87 8.53 6.60
C PHE A 133 2.96 8.73 7.81
N THR A 134 2.72 9.97 8.16
CA THR A 134 1.79 10.38 9.21
C THR A 134 0.61 11.11 8.58
N LEU A 135 -0.59 10.83 9.05
CA LEU A 135 -1.78 11.63 8.78
C LEU A 135 -2.12 12.43 10.03
N ASN A 136 -2.33 13.73 9.86
CA ASN A 136 -2.65 14.63 10.96
C ASN A 136 -3.50 15.80 10.48
N GLN A 137 -4.73 15.89 10.97
CA GLN A 137 -5.66 17.00 10.69
C GLN A 137 -5.77 17.35 9.19
N GLY A 138 -5.96 16.36 8.34
CA GLY A 138 -6.10 16.53 6.89
C GLY A 138 -4.78 16.68 6.13
N LYS A 139 -3.63 16.52 6.78
CA LYS A 139 -2.30 16.64 6.18
C LYS A 139 -1.60 15.29 6.12
N ILE A 140 -0.78 15.13 5.08
CA ILE A 140 0.13 13.99 4.92
C ILE A 140 1.54 14.50 5.23
N GLU A 141 2.15 13.97 6.29
CA GLU A 141 3.41 14.45 6.83
C GLU A 141 4.41 13.31 6.99
N ASN A 142 5.68 13.62 7.13
CA ASN A 142 6.76 12.67 7.43
C ASN A 142 6.80 11.47 6.48
N LEU A 143 6.55 11.71 5.18
CA LEU A 143 6.58 10.65 4.18
C LEU A 143 8.01 10.18 3.93
N GLU A 144 8.22 8.89 4.12
CA GLU A 144 9.51 8.21 3.93
C GLU A 144 9.36 7.00 3.03
N ALA A 145 10.31 6.84 2.11
CA ALA A 145 10.52 5.62 1.35
C ALA A 145 11.58 4.77 2.06
N ILE A 146 11.22 3.55 2.43
CA ILE A 146 12.07 2.65 3.21
C ILE A 146 12.51 1.48 2.34
N GLU A 147 13.82 1.28 2.22
CA GLU A 147 14.40 0.13 1.56
C GLU A 147 14.63 -1.02 2.55
N LEU A 148 13.98 -2.15 2.28
CA LEU A 148 14.08 -3.36 3.10
C LEU A 148 15.24 -4.27 2.67
N GLY A 149 15.88 -3.97 1.54
CA GLY A 149 16.98 -4.75 0.96
C GLY A 149 16.64 -5.37 -0.39
N ILE A 150 17.55 -6.19 -0.89
CA ILE A 150 17.41 -6.84 -2.20
C ILE A 150 16.39 -7.98 -2.12
N ARG A 151 15.55 -8.12 -3.15
CA ARG A 151 14.62 -9.24 -3.29
C ARG A 151 15.38 -10.58 -3.24
N GLY A 152 14.78 -11.57 -2.59
CA GLY A 152 15.35 -12.93 -2.47
C GLY A 152 16.47 -13.08 -1.43
N LYS A 153 16.92 -12.00 -0.79
CA LYS A 153 17.81 -12.06 0.37
C LYS A 153 17.05 -11.69 1.63
N ILE A 154 16.63 -12.69 2.39
CA ILE A 154 16.28 -12.49 3.80
C ILE A 154 17.62 -12.37 4.52
N ILE A 155 18.00 -11.17 4.92
CA ILE A 155 19.18 -11.00 5.77
C ILE A 155 18.80 -11.60 7.12
N ALA A 156 19.36 -12.78 7.41
CA ALA A 156 19.35 -13.32 8.76
C ALA A 156 20.14 -12.32 9.63
N ASN A 157 19.52 -11.92 10.73
CA ASN A 157 19.96 -10.95 11.72
C ASN A 157 21.47 -10.67 11.75
N ASP A 158 21.85 -9.40 11.60
CA ASP A 158 23.03 -8.89 12.28
C ASP A 158 22.72 -8.93 13.79
N GLN A 159 23.45 -9.80 14.48
CA GLN A 159 23.46 -9.92 15.94
C GLN A 159 24.01 -8.65 16.59
#